data_1861d4846ee5412cd4bc61c7c81de1a7
#
_entry.id   1861d4846ee5412cd4bc61c7c81de1a7
#
_cell.length_a   1.000
_cell.length_b   1.000
_cell.length_c   1.000
_cell.angle_alpha   90.00
_cell.angle_beta   90.00
_cell.angle_gamma   90.00
#
_symmetry.space_group_name_H-M   'P 1'
#
loop_
_entity.id
_entity.type
_entity.pdbx_description
1 polymer ?
#
loop_
_entity_poly.entity_id
_entity_poly.type
_entity_poly.pdbx_seq_one_letter_code
_entity_poly.pdbx_strand_id
1 'polypeptide(L)'
;SNTSVMSITEIGSRAKRRERILGTHYYQPPFLVPLVEVVQTQYTAPECMDKIYAMLCAVGKVPVRVLKDVPGFIANRMQHALWREAFALIDEGVCDPETIDIAVKNSFGLRLPVLGPVMAADMVGLDLTLAIHDYVLKHLNASPTPSSTLREHVAKGEFGFKTGRGFLKWDEESIRAAREQLTTYLLETLSRRRAQGNTADHKSEGKQS
;
A
#
# COMPACT_ATOMS: atom_id res chain seq x y z
N SER A 1 -12.04 11.90 -6.71
CA SER A 1 -10.67 11.95 -7.25
C SER A 1 -9.97 10.63 -7.07
N ASN A 2 -9.11 10.26 -8.02
CA ASN A 2 -8.26 9.04 -7.95
C ASN A 2 -6.77 9.39 -7.76
N THR A 3 -6.46 10.51 -7.12
CA THR A 3 -5.07 10.82 -6.75
C THR A 3 -4.51 9.80 -5.76
N SER A 4 -3.22 9.51 -5.86
CA SER A 4 -2.56 8.53 -4.99
C SER A 4 -1.89 9.16 -3.76
N VAL A 5 -1.59 10.47 -3.80
CA VAL A 5 -0.79 11.12 -2.74
C VAL A 5 -1.29 12.52 -2.36
N MET A 6 -2.00 13.22 -3.26
CA MET A 6 -2.44 14.59 -3.01
C MET A 6 -3.68 14.62 -2.11
N SER A 7 -3.78 15.63 -1.26
CA SER A 7 -4.97 15.86 -0.43
C SER A 7 -6.22 16.05 -1.27
N ILE A 8 -7.25 15.28 -1.00
CA ILE A 8 -8.57 15.41 -1.63
C ILE A 8 -9.23 16.74 -1.24
N THR A 9 -8.98 17.19 0.00
CA THR A 9 -9.45 18.47 0.53
C THR A 9 -8.90 19.63 -0.29
N GLU A 10 -7.62 19.61 -0.61
CA GLU A 10 -6.98 20.64 -1.45
C GLU A 10 -7.52 20.61 -2.88
N ILE A 11 -7.64 19.43 -3.50
CA ILE A 11 -8.20 19.25 -4.83
C ILE A 11 -9.63 19.79 -4.89
N GLY A 12 -10.44 19.51 -3.85
CA GLY A 12 -11.83 19.95 -3.74
C GLY A 12 -12.03 21.38 -3.24
N SER A 13 -10.97 22.11 -2.96
CA SER A 13 -11.04 23.42 -2.25
C SER A 13 -11.91 24.46 -2.95
N ARG A 14 -11.96 24.44 -4.29
CA ARG A 14 -12.76 25.38 -5.12
C ARG A 14 -14.11 24.84 -5.53
N ALA A 15 -14.50 23.63 -5.11
CA ALA A 15 -15.78 23.04 -5.46
C ALA A 15 -16.92 23.75 -4.74
N LYS A 16 -18.03 23.99 -5.44
CA LYS A 16 -19.23 24.60 -4.86
C LYS A 16 -19.96 23.68 -3.88
N ARG A 17 -19.88 22.36 -4.10
CA ARG A 17 -20.55 21.32 -3.31
C ARG A 17 -19.53 20.41 -2.66
N ARG A 18 -18.77 20.95 -1.70
CA ARG A 18 -17.66 20.23 -1.04
C ARG A 18 -18.13 18.99 -0.27
N GLU A 19 -19.39 18.99 0.17
CA GLU A 19 -20.01 17.86 0.87
C GLU A 19 -20.09 16.60 -0.01
N ARG A 20 -19.98 16.76 -1.35
CA ARG A 20 -19.97 15.66 -2.32
C ARG A 20 -18.58 15.27 -2.82
N ILE A 21 -17.54 15.87 -2.28
CA ILE A 21 -16.16 15.57 -2.67
C ILE A 21 -15.59 14.50 -1.75
N LEU A 22 -15.03 13.46 -2.35
CA LEU A 22 -14.26 12.41 -1.69
C LEU A 22 -13.22 11.82 -2.65
N GLY A 23 -12.25 11.08 -2.11
CA GLY A 23 -11.30 10.30 -2.90
C GLY A 23 -11.78 8.87 -3.12
N THR A 24 -11.43 8.30 -4.27
CA THR A 24 -11.54 6.87 -4.54
C THR A 24 -10.22 6.42 -5.15
N HIS A 25 -9.29 6.03 -4.31
CA HIS A 25 -7.96 5.64 -4.72
C HIS A 25 -7.92 4.16 -5.05
N TYR A 26 -7.78 3.84 -6.34
CA TYR A 26 -7.62 2.49 -6.85
C TYR A 26 -6.15 2.08 -6.85
N TYR A 27 -5.87 0.88 -6.34
CA TYR A 27 -4.51 0.34 -6.35
C TYR A 27 -4.18 -0.36 -7.67
N GLN A 28 -2.92 -0.24 -8.12
CA GLN A 28 -2.47 -0.78 -9.41
C GLN A 28 -2.14 -2.28 -9.33
N PRO A 29 -2.47 -3.07 -10.34
CA PRO A 29 -3.36 -2.76 -11.48
C PRO A 29 -4.85 -2.81 -11.06
N PRO A 30 -5.66 -1.76 -11.37
CA PRO A 30 -7.00 -1.59 -10.80
C PRO A 30 -8.03 -2.64 -11.23
N PHE A 31 -7.78 -3.37 -12.31
CA PHE A 31 -8.63 -4.46 -12.78
C PHE A 31 -8.35 -5.79 -12.05
N LEU A 32 -7.19 -5.94 -11.39
CA LEU A 32 -6.84 -7.12 -10.58
C LEU A 32 -6.88 -6.82 -9.08
N VAL A 33 -6.30 -5.70 -8.64
CA VAL A 33 -6.30 -5.36 -7.22
C VAL A 33 -7.68 -4.89 -6.78
N PRO A 34 -8.30 -5.54 -5.78
CA PRO A 34 -9.67 -5.21 -5.38
C PRO A 34 -9.76 -3.98 -4.48
N LEU A 35 -8.68 -3.59 -3.80
CA LEU A 35 -8.66 -2.47 -2.85
C LEU A 35 -9.08 -1.16 -3.51
N VAL A 36 -9.99 -0.42 -2.84
CA VAL A 36 -10.25 0.99 -3.12
C VAL A 36 -10.30 1.75 -1.80
N GLU A 37 -9.41 2.70 -1.61
CA GLU A 37 -9.46 3.60 -0.45
C GLU A 37 -10.49 4.71 -0.73
N VAL A 38 -11.56 4.76 0.09
CA VAL A 38 -12.58 5.81 0.03
C VAL A 38 -12.23 6.86 1.07
N VAL A 39 -11.70 8.00 0.59
CA VAL A 39 -11.07 9.02 1.43
C VAL A 39 -12.03 10.15 1.72
N GLN A 40 -12.34 10.34 2.99
CA GLN A 40 -13.19 11.41 3.49
C GLN A 40 -12.40 12.69 3.65
N THR A 41 -12.93 13.81 3.13
CA THR A 41 -12.46 15.15 3.47
C THR A 41 -13.19 15.66 4.73
N GLN A 42 -12.73 16.77 5.30
CA GLN A 42 -13.43 17.42 6.41
C GLN A 42 -14.84 17.94 6.06
N TYR A 43 -15.21 17.96 4.78
CA TYR A 43 -16.51 18.44 4.28
C TYR A 43 -17.40 17.32 3.77
N THR A 44 -16.87 16.15 3.49
CA THR A 44 -17.59 15.03 2.85
C THR A 44 -18.80 14.63 3.72
N ALA A 45 -20.00 14.65 3.15
CA ALA A 45 -21.20 14.17 3.81
C ALA A 45 -21.13 12.64 4.03
N PRO A 46 -21.54 12.12 5.19
CA PRO A 46 -21.55 10.69 5.48
C PRO A 46 -22.31 9.87 4.41
N GLU A 47 -23.44 10.37 3.94
CA GLU A 47 -24.27 9.69 2.92
C GLU A 47 -23.52 9.53 1.60
N CYS A 48 -22.61 10.43 1.26
CA CYS A 48 -21.77 10.32 0.07
C CYS A 48 -20.73 9.20 0.23
N MET A 49 -20.14 9.10 1.43
CA MET A 49 -19.23 8.00 1.78
C MET A 49 -19.95 6.66 1.68
N ASP A 50 -21.10 6.52 2.33
CA ASP A 50 -21.87 5.28 2.40
C ASP A 50 -22.31 4.84 1.01
N LYS A 51 -22.80 5.77 0.18
CA LYS A 51 -23.23 5.50 -1.19
C LYS A 51 -22.10 4.98 -2.06
N ILE A 52 -20.93 5.62 -2.02
CA ILE A 52 -19.76 5.18 -2.81
C ILE A 52 -19.22 3.85 -2.29
N TYR A 53 -19.17 3.68 -0.97
CA TYR A 53 -18.75 2.42 -0.36
C TYR A 53 -19.64 1.26 -0.82
N ALA A 54 -20.95 1.39 -0.68
CA ALA A 54 -21.92 0.37 -1.11
C ALA A 54 -21.83 0.07 -2.61
N MET A 55 -21.66 1.11 -3.45
CA MET A 55 -21.50 0.94 -4.89
C MET A 55 -20.23 0.13 -5.22
N LEU A 56 -19.12 0.41 -4.56
CA LEU A 56 -17.86 -0.32 -4.77
C LEU A 56 -17.98 -1.79 -4.34
N CYS A 57 -18.64 -2.06 -3.20
CA CYS A 57 -18.96 -3.42 -2.79
C CYS A 57 -19.80 -4.16 -3.84
N ALA A 58 -20.83 -3.50 -4.37
CA ALA A 58 -21.74 -4.10 -5.36
C ALA A 58 -21.04 -4.50 -6.67
N VAL A 59 -19.94 -3.82 -7.03
CA VAL A 59 -19.12 -4.18 -8.19
C VAL A 59 -17.92 -5.07 -7.86
N GLY A 60 -17.90 -5.68 -6.68
CA GLY A 60 -16.89 -6.67 -6.27
C GLY A 60 -15.55 -6.07 -5.88
N LYS A 61 -15.49 -4.77 -5.56
CA LYS A 61 -14.30 -4.17 -4.94
C LYS A 61 -14.31 -4.38 -3.42
N VAL A 62 -13.15 -4.18 -2.81
CA VAL A 62 -12.95 -4.18 -1.35
C VAL A 62 -12.65 -2.73 -0.94
N PRO A 63 -13.68 -1.90 -0.69
CA PRO A 63 -13.46 -0.54 -0.25
C PRO A 63 -13.04 -0.51 1.21
N VAL A 64 -12.15 0.42 1.57
CA VAL A 64 -11.81 0.75 2.94
C VAL A 64 -12.06 2.24 3.20
N ARG A 65 -12.57 2.57 4.38
CA ARG A 65 -12.84 3.96 4.77
C ARG A 65 -11.57 4.61 5.31
N VAL A 66 -11.14 5.70 4.68
CA VAL A 66 -10.06 6.56 5.18
C VAL A 66 -10.71 7.79 5.79
N LEU A 67 -10.85 7.81 7.10
CA LEU A 67 -11.63 8.81 7.84
C LEU A 67 -10.96 10.18 7.95
N LYS A 68 -9.68 10.26 7.60
CA LYS A 68 -8.92 11.50 7.60
C LYS A 68 -8.07 11.60 6.35
N ASP A 69 -8.25 12.68 5.60
CA ASP A 69 -7.47 12.99 4.41
C ASP A 69 -6.02 13.33 4.80
N VAL A 70 -5.14 12.35 4.64
CA VAL A 70 -3.70 12.47 4.88
C VAL A 70 -2.93 12.10 3.61
N PRO A 71 -1.82 12.79 3.28
CA PRO A 71 -1.02 12.47 2.11
C PRO A 71 -0.60 10.99 2.06
N GLY A 72 -0.86 10.32 0.91
CA GLY A 72 -0.54 8.91 0.70
C GLY A 72 -1.51 7.93 1.36
N PHE A 73 -2.57 8.38 2.03
CA PHE A 73 -3.65 7.60 2.65
C PHE A 73 -3.12 6.46 3.55
N ILE A 74 -3.61 5.23 3.41
CA ILE A 74 -3.16 4.07 4.23
C ILE A 74 -2.11 3.26 3.47
N ALA A 75 -2.47 2.70 2.32
CA ALA A 75 -1.67 1.70 1.64
C ALA A 75 -0.34 2.27 1.11
N ASN A 76 -0.36 3.46 0.48
CA ASN A 76 0.88 4.11 0.05
C ASN A 76 1.78 4.48 1.22
N ARG A 77 1.22 4.97 2.33
CA ARG A 77 2.03 5.29 3.52
C ARG A 77 2.77 4.06 4.04
N MET A 78 2.09 2.92 4.15
CA MET A 78 2.71 1.66 4.58
C MET A 78 3.77 1.18 3.59
N GLN A 79 3.47 1.24 2.29
CA GLN A 79 4.42 0.83 1.24
C GLN A 79 5.67 1.71 1.22
N HIS A 80 5.51 3.05 1.29
CA HIS A 80 6.66 3.96 1.29
C HIS A 80 7.45 3.92 2.60
N ALA A 81 6.83 3.59 3.74
CA ALA A 81 7.57 3.33 4.99
C ALA A 81 8.48 2.10 4.85
N LEU A 82 7.98 1.02 4.25
CA LEU A 82 8.79 -0.16 3.94
C LEU A 82 9.94 0.17 2.97
N TRP A 83 9.65 0.88 1.88
CA TRP A 83 10.68 1.27 0.91
C TRP A 83 11.73 2.20 1.49
N ARG A 84 11.33 3.14 2.36
CA ARG A 84 12.28 4.03 3.04
C ARG A 84 13.31 3.25 3.83
N GLU A 85 12.86 2.25 4.60
CA GLU A 85 13.78 1.40 5.37
C GLU A 85 14.63 0.51 4.45
N ALA A 86 14.01 -0.11 3.42
CA ALA A 86 14.72 -0.93 2.46
C ALA A 86 15.87 -0.16 1.76
N PHE A 87 15.61 1.07 1.33
CA PHE A 87 16.62 1.91 0.68
C PHE A 87 17.68 2.42 1.66
N ALA A 88 17.32 2.66 2.92
CA ALA A 88 18.29 3.02 3.95
C ALA A 88 19.29 1.89 4.22
N LEU A 89 18.83 0.65 4.30
CA LEU A 89 19.71 -0.52 4.46
C LEU A 89 20.69 -0.67 3.28
N ILE A 90 20.26 -0.32 2.06
CA ILE A 90 21.14 -0.29 0.88
C ILE A 90 22.15 0.87 0.99
N ASP A 91 21.68 2.08 1.32
CA ASP A 91 22.52 3.27 1.46
C ASP A 91 23.62 3.06 2.52
N GLU A 92 23.31 2.33 3.59
CA GLU A 92 24.22 2.00 4.70
C GLU A 92 25.11 0.78 4.40
N GLY A 93 24.92 0.11 3.26
CA GLY A 93 25.71 -1.06 2.87
C GLY A 93 25.45 -2.31 3.72
N VAL A 94 24.29 -2.39 4.38
CA VAL A 94 23.89 -3.57 5.17
C VAL A 94 23.69 -4.79 4.28
N CYS A 95 23.10 -4.59 3.09
CA CYS A 95 22.91 -5.64 2.09
C CYS A 95 22.64 -5.05 0.69
N ASP A 96 22.67 -5.90 -0.32
CA ASP A 96 22.30 -5.55 -1.68
C ASP A 96 20.76 -5.56 -1.91
N PRO A 97 20.26 -4.97 -3.00
CA PRO A 97 18.83 -4.91 -3.31
C PRO A 97 18.17 -6.29 -3.45
N GLU A 98 18.86 -7.27 -4.04
CA GLU A 98 18.39 -8.64 -4.21
C GLU A 98 18.14 -9.31 -2.86
N THR A 99 19.04 -9.11 -1.91
CA THR A 99 18.93 -9.65 -0.54
C THR A 99 17.70 -9.10 0.19
N ILE A 100 17.40 -7.80 0.06
CA ILE A 100 16.17 -7.20 0.62
C ILE A 100 14.92 -7.91 0.08
N ASP A 101 14.84 -8.09 -1.23
CA ASP A 101 13.71 -8.74 -1.88
C ASP A 101 13.54 -10.19 -1.40
N ILE A 102 14.63 -10.94 -1.31
CA ILE A 102 14.64 -12.32 -0.79
C ILE A 102 14.17 -12.35 0.66
N ALA A 103 14.71 -11.49 1.52
CA ALA A 103 14.36 -11.43 2.92
C ALA A 103 12.89 -11.12 3.15
N VAL A 104 12.34 -10.10 2.47
CA VAL A 104 10.93 -9.72 2.58
C VAL A 104 10.01 -10.81 2.06
N LYS A 105 10.27 -11.34 0.86
CA LYS A 105 9.42 -12.37 0.22
C LYS A 105 9.35 -13.67 1.01
N ASN A 106 10.41 -14.04 1.73
CA ASN A 106 10.50 -15.30 2.47
C ASN A 106 10.26 -15.16 3.99
N SER A 107 9.86 -13.97 4.46
CA SER A 107 9.58 -13.71 5.87
C SER A 107 8.17 -13.16 6.08
N PHE A 108 8.06 -11.95 6.61
CA PHE A 108 6.77 -11.34 6.90
C PHE A 108 5.92 -11.09 5.64
N GLY A 109 6.53 -10.84 4.48
CA GLY A 109 5.84 -10.68 3.21
C GLY A 109 5.04 -11.92 2.82
N LEU A 110 5.57 -13.12 3.10
CA LEU A 110 4.85 -14.39 2.88
C LEU A 110 3.57 -14.52 3.73
N ARG A 111 3.53 -13.87 4.91
CA ARG A 111 2.39 -13.93 5.85
C ARG A 111 1.34 -12.85 5.59
N LEU A 112 1.71 -11.72 4.97
CA LEU A 112 0.83 -10.56 4.77
C LEU A 112 -0.52 -10.89 4.11
N PRO A 113 -0.62 -11.84 3.16
CA PRO A 113 -1.91 -12.20 2.58
C PRO A 113 -2.92 -12.81 3.57
N VAL A 114 -2.45 -13.30 4.72
CA VAL A 114 -3.26 -13.95 5.79
C VAL A 114 -3.30 -13.08 7.04
N LEU A 115 -2.15 -12.53 7.43
CA LEU A 115 -1.99 -11.72 8.64
C LEU A 115 -1.64 -10.28 8.23
N GLY A 116 -2.60 -9.38 8.29
CA GLY A 116 -2.29 -7.95 8.19
C GLY A 116 -1.37 -7.50 9.34
N PRO A 117 -0.72 -6.34 9.23
CA PRO A 117 0.31 -5.91 10.18
C PRO A 117 -0.20 -5.80 11.62
N VAL A 118 -1.44 -5.35 11.85
CA VAL A 118 -2.03 -5.23 13.18
C VAL A 118 -2.33 -6.62 13.77
N MET A 119 -2.96 -7.51 13.00
CA MET A 119 -3.22 -8.89 13.42
C MET A 119 -1.92 -9.65 13.71
N ALA A 120 -0.85 -9.39 12.95
CA ALA A 120 0.46 -10.00 13.21
C ALA A 120 1.07 -9.51 14.54
N ALA A 121 0.88 -8.24 14.89
CA ALA A 121 1.33 -7.70 16.17
C ALA A 121 0.55 -8.31 17.34
N ASP A 122 -0.78 -8.46 17.22
CA ASP A 122 -1.60 -9.15 18.22
C ASP A 122 -1.18 -10.62 18.41
N MET A 123 -0.87 -11.32 17.31
CA MET A 123 -0.42 -12.71 17.37
C MET A 123 0.94 -12.86 18.07
N VAL A 124 1.85 -11.91 17.91
CA VAL A 124 3.15 -11.89 18.58
C VAL A 124 3.02 -11.55 20.07
N GLY A 125 2.02 -10.77 20.42
CA GLY A 125 1.81 -10.19 21.74
C GLY A 125 2.26 -8.72 21.79
N LEU A 126 1.36 -7.87 22.29
CA LEU A 126 1.59 -6.42 22.32
C LEU A 126 2.69 -6.01 23.31
N ASP A 127 2.86 -6.78 24.40
CA ASP A 127 3.93 -6.61 25.37
C ASP A 127 5.31 -6.85 24.73
N LEU A 128 5.46 -7.94 23.99
CA LEU A 128 6.69 -8.23 23.25
C LEU A 128 6.90 -7.22 22.13
N THR A 129 5.85 -6.85 21.41
CA THR A 129 5.90 -5.82 20.36
C THR A 129 6.38 -4.49 20.94
N LEU A 130 5.89 -4.07 22.11
CA LEU A 130 6.31 -2.86 22.78
C LEU A 130 7.80 -2.93 23.15
N ALA A 131 8.24 -4.02 23.77
CA ALA A 131 9.64 -4.20 24.14
C ALA A 131 10.60 -4.14 22.94
N ILE A 132 10.20 -4.74 21.80
CA ILE A 132 10.95 -4.65 20.54
C ILE A 132 10.98 -3.21 20.02
N HIS A 133 9.85 -2.51 20.03
CA HIS A 133 9.73 -1.13 19.54
C HIS A 133 10.58 -0.15 20.38
N ASP A 134 10.63 -0.31 21.69
CA ASP A 134 11.47 0.51 22.58
C ASP A 134 12.96 0.47 22.22
N TYR A 135 13.39 -0.61 21.59
CA TYR A 135 14.74 -0.78 21.08
C TYR A 135 14.86 -0.42 19.59
N VAL A 136 14.13 -1.12 18.72
CA VAL A 136 14.38 -1.12 17.27
C VAL A 136 14.02 0.18 16.59
N LEU A 137 12.96 0.90 17.03
CA LEU A 137 12.51 2.12 16.34
C LEU A 137 13.57 3.23 16.36
N LYS A 138 14.49 3.22 17.32
CA LYS A 138 15.62 4.18 17.38
C LYS A 138 16.66 3.96 16.29
N HIS A 139 16.65 2.79 15.68
CA HIS A 139 17.60 2.35 14.66
C HIS A 139 16.99 2.29 13.24
N LEU A 140 15.68 2.50 13.12
CA LEU A 140 15.03 2.57 11.81
C LEU A 140 15.18 3.96 11.18
N ASN A 141 15.19 4.01 9.86
CA ASN A 141 15.28 5.27 9.13
C ASN A 141 14.02 6.12 9.33
N ALA A 142 14.18 7.32 9.84
CA ALA A 142 13.12 8.31 10.03
C ALA A 142 13.27 9.55 9.11
N SER A 143 14.16 9.48 8.10
CA SER A 143 14.43 10.60 7.19
C SER A 143 13.15 11.04 6.46
N PRO A 144 12.86 12.36 6.39
CA PRO A 144 11.82 12.91 5.55
C PRO A 144 12.24 13.07 4.09
N THR A 145 13.49 12.75 3.74
CA THR A 145 14.06 12.92 2.41
C THR A 145 14.28 11.56 1.72
N PRO A 146 14.19 11.51 0.37
CA PRO A 146 14.52 10.30 -0.37
C PRO A 146 15.96 9.86 -0.15
N SER A 147 16.20 8.54 -0.24
CA SER A 147 17.50 7.88 -0.20
C SER A 147 18.50 8.49 -1.20
N SER A 148 19.78 8.51 -0.85
CA SER A 148 20.86 8.99 -1.71
C SER A 148 20.98 8.13 -2.96
N THR A 149 20.99 6.81 -2.81
CA THR A 149 21.06 5.86 -3.94
C THR A 149 19.88 6.01 -4.90
N LEU A 150 18.65 6.22 -4.39
CA LEU A 150 17.51 6.50 -5.25
C LEU A 150 17.71 7.78 -6.09
N ARG A 151 18.22 8.85 -5.47
CA ARG A 151 18.52 10.11 -6.18
C ARG A 151 19.60 9.92 -7.25
N GLU A 152 20.63 9.15 -6.95
CA GLU A 152 21.70 8.84 -7.89
C GLU A 152 21.19 8.05 -9.10
N HIS A 153 20.36 7.02 -8.91
CA HIS A 153 19.75 6.29 -10.01
C HIS A 153 18.93 7.22 -10.91
N VAL A 154 18.09 8.06 -10.29
CA VAL A 154 17.30 9.04 -11.06
C VAL A 154 18.17 10.03 -11.83
N ALA A 155 19.24 10.55 -11.23
CA ALA A 155 20.18 11.47 -11.88
C ALA A 155 20.94 10.83 -13.06
N LYS A 156 21.17 9.51 -13.00
CA LYS A 156 21.78 8.71 -14.07
C LYS A 156 20.78 8.26 -15.15
N GLY A 157 19.50 8.58 -15.02
CA GLY A 157 18.45 8.12 -15.94
C GLY A 157 18.09 6.63 -15.78
N GLU A 158 18.38 6.02 -14.63
CA GLU A 158 18.14 4.62 -14.32
C GLU A 158 16.77 4.48 -13.65
N PHE A 159 15.69 4.34 -14.44
CA PHE A 159 14.29 4.35 -13.98
C PHE A 159 13.65 2.96 -13.86
N GLY A 160 14.44 1.94 -13.58
CA GLY A 160 13.96 0.55 -13.44
C GLY A 160 13.49 -0.04 -14.76
N PHE A 161 12.31 -0.61 -14.81
CA PHE A 161 11.72 -1.24 -16.01
C PHE A 161 11.65 -0.31 -17.24
N LYS A 162 11.59 1.00 -17.05
CA LYS A 162 11.50 1.97 -18.14
C LYS A 162 12.79 2.09 -18.95
N THR A 163 13.92 1.82 -18.32
CA THR A 163 15.25 2.04 -18.91
C THR A 163 16.16 0.80 -18.81
N GLY A 164 15.61 -0.32 -18.33
CA GLY A 164 16.35 -1.57 -18.15
C GLY A 164 17.30 -1.57 -16.94
N ARG A 165 17.34 -0.50 -16.17
CA ARG A 165 18.21 -0.39 -15.00
C ARG A 165 17.59 0.50 -13.92
N GLY A 166 17.78 0.13 -12.67
CA GLY A 166 17.44 0.83 -11.45
C GLY A 166 18.29 0.24 -10.33
N PHE A 167 17.71 -0.06 -9.18
CA PHE A 167 18.35 -0.87 -8.14
C PHE A 167 18.77 -2.25 -8.67
N LEU A 168 17.99 -2.79 -9.59
CA LEU A 168 18.25 -4.06 -10.29
C LEU A 168 18.47 -3.81 -11.80
N LYS A 169 19.04 -4.81 -12.47
CA LYS A 169 19.19 -4.82 -13.93
C LYS A 169 18.03 -5.59 -14.56
N TRP A 170 17.55 -5.08 -15.68
CA TRP A 170 16.37 -5.60 -16.37
C TRP A 170 16.60 -5.65 -17.87
N ASP A 171 16.25 -6.75 -18.49
CA ASP A 171 16.06 -6.89 -19.93
C ASP A 171 14.58 -7.12 -20.27
N GLU A 172 14.24 -7.19 -21.54
CA GLU A 172 12.85 -7.36 -21.97
C GLU A 172 12.26 -8.69 -21.48
N GLU A 173 13.06 -9.74 -21.39
CA GLU A 173 12.62 -11.05 -20.95
C GLU A 173 12.31 -11.07 -19.46
N SER A 174 13.20 -10.58 -18.63
CA SER A 174 13.02 -10.49 -17.17
C SER A 174 11.87 -9.53 -16.78
N ILE A 175 11.69 -8.43 -17.50
CA ILE A 175 10.54 -7.53 -17.32
C ILE A 175 9.24 -8.25 -17.65
N ARG A 176 9.19 -8.97 -18.77
CA ARG A 176 8.01 -9.75 -19.17
C ARG A 176 7.71 -10.83 -18.15
N ALA A 177 8.70 -11.61 -17.77
CA ALA A 177 8.57 -12.67 -16.76
C ALA A 177 8.05 -12.14 -15.42
N ALA A 178 8.58 -11.02 -14.92
CA ALA A 178 8.13 -10.40 -13.69
C ALA A 178 6.66 -9.96 -13.75
N ARG A 179 6.23 -9.36 -14.88
CA ARG A 179 4.84 -8.97 -15.10
C ARG A 179 3.88 -10.15 -15.18
N GLU A 180 4.28 -11.19 -15.91
CA GLU A 180 3.50 -12.42 -16.05
C GLU A 180 3.37 -13.14 -14.70
N GLN A 181 4.46 -13.27 -13.96
CA GLN A 181 4.45 -13.85 -12.61
C GLN A 181 3.51 -13.12 -11.67
N LEU A 182 3.59 -11.77 -11.64
CA LEU A 182 2.69 -10.96 -10.81
C LEU A 182 1.23 -11.16 -11.24
N THR A 183 0.95 -11.10 -12.53
CA THR A 183 -0.41 -11.23 -13.06
C THR A 183 -1.00 -12.60 -12.73
N THR A 184 -0.25 -13.68 -12.96
CA THR A 184 -0.65 -15.05 -12.65
C THR A 184 -0.93 -15.21 -11.15
N TYR A 185 -0.02 -14.75 -10.29
CA TYR A 185 -0.20 -14.80 -8.84
C TYR A 185 -1.47 -14.07 -8.38
N LEU A 186 -1.73 -12.89 -8.91
CA LEU A 186 -2.93 -12.10 -8.57
C LEU A 186 -4.21 -12.81 -9.03
N LEU A 187 -4.25 -13.34 -10.25
CA LEU A 187 -5.41 -14.06 -10.78
C LEU A 187 -5.71 -15.31 -9.95
N GLU A 188 -4.71 -16.12 -9.64
CA GLU A 188 -4.87 -17.33 -8.80
C GLU A 188 -5.35 -16.99 -7.38
N THR A 189 -4.76 -15.94 -6.79
CA THR A 189 -5.13 -15.50 -5.44
C THR A 189 -6.58 -15.01 -5.38
N LEU A 190 -6.99 -14.20 -6.36
CA LEU A 190 -8.37 -13.70 -6.45
C LEU A 190 -9.37 -14.82 -6.75
N SER A 191 -9.01 -15.77 -7.60
CA SER A 191 -9.84 -16.96 -7.89
C SER A 191 -10.06 -17.79 -6.63
N ARG A 192 -8.99 -18.08 -5.87
CA ARG A 192 -9.09 -18.80 -4.57
C ARG A 192 -9.96 -18.06 -3.56
N ARG A 193 -9.79 -16.75 -3.40
CA ARG A 193 -10.61 -15.92 -2.49
C ARG A 193 -12.09 -15.96 -2.86
N ARG A 194 -12.43 -15.90 -4.15
CA ARG A 194 -13.81 -16.01 -4.63
C ARG A 194 -14.41 -17.39 -4.35
N ALA A 195 -13.67 -18.46 -4.61
CA ALA A 195 -14.10 -19.84 -4.37
C ALA A 195 -14.34 -20.13 -2.88
N GLN A 196 -13.59 -19.51 -1.98
CA GLN A 196 -13.73 -19.65 -0.53
C GLN A 196 -14.86 -18.79 0.07
N GLY A 197 -15.59 -18.01 -0.76
CA GLY A 197 -16.62 -17.10 -0.29
C GLY A 197 -16.09 -16.01 0.65
N ASN A 198 -14.80 -15.74 0.59
CA ASN A 198 -14.10 -14.87 1.51
C ASN A 198 -14.33 -13.40 1.17
N THR A 199 -15.57 -12.95 1.35
CA THR A 199 -15.93 -11.55 1.58
C THR A 199 -15.67 -11.17 3.05
N ALA A 200 -14.75 -11.87 3.71
CA ALA A 200 -14.54 -11.85 5.16
C ALA A 200 -14.04 -10.50 5.72
N ASP A 201 -13.71 -9.54 4.88
CA ASP A 201 -13.31 -8.20 5.34
C ASP A 201 -14.51 -7.27 5.67
N HIS A 202 -15.76 -7.75 5.49
CA HIS A 202 -16.96 -6.94 5.74
C HIS A 202 -17.56 -7.10 7.15
N LYS A 203 -16.97 -7.89 8.03
CA LYS A 203 -17.53 -8.14 9.37
C LYS A 203 -17.13 -7.14 10.47
N SER A 204 -16.59 -5.99 10.13
CA SER A 204 -16.30 -4.95 11.14
C SER A 204 -17.42 -3.92 11.37
N GLU A 205 -18.56 -4.06 10.72
CA GLU A 205 -19.69 -3.13 10.89
C GLU A 205 -20.81 -3.74 11.76
N GLY A 206 -20.53 -4.03 13.01
CA GLY A 206 -21.61 -4.61 13.84
C GLY A 206 -21.39 -4.61 15.34
N LYS A 207 -20.44 -3.84 15.87
CA LYS A 207 -20.32 -3.67 17.33
C LYS A 207 -19.82 -2.27 17.67
N GLN A 208 -20.70 -1.28 17.58
CA GLN A 208 -20.67 -0.09 18.42
C GLN A 208 -22.09 0.07 18.97
N SER A 209 -22.33 -0.52 20.10
CA SER A 209 -23.35 -0.14 21.07
C SER A 209 -22.63 0.18 22.36
#